data_19495c5cbaa336dd51d4ade8a5f82d56
#
_entry.id   19495c5cbaa336dd51d4ade8a5f82d56
#
_cell.length_a   1.000
_cell.length_b   1.000
_cell.length_c   1.000
_cell.angle_alpha   90.00
_cell.angle_beta   90.00
_cell.angle_gamma   90.00
#
_symmetry.space_group_name_H-M   'P 1'
#
loop_
_entity.id
_entity.type
_entity.pdbx_description
1 polymer ?
#
loop_
_entity_poly.entity_id
_entity_poly.type
_entity_poly.pdbx_seq_one_letter_code
_entity_poly.pdbx_strand_id
1 'polypeptide(L)'
;MLYDLSMSERIVYVIQHIAGSQAGSPKINIIGAQKYGDFKFLLPEFSQMIFSPGPLIYKLRQGLKNFNEKDHLLLTGDPALIGVACSIVSDITNGKYNLLKFFFFF
;
A
#
# COMPACT_ATOMS: atom_id res chain seq x y z
N MET A 1 5.45 7.54 -27.81
CA MET A 1 4.84 7.26 -27.63
C MET A 1 4.61 6.32 -26.69
N LEU A 2 5.04 5.53 -26.59
CA LEU A 2 4.83 4.58 -25.68
C LEU A 2 5.40 4.74 -24.40
N TYR A 3 6.37 5.51 -24.31
CA TYR A 3 7.02 5.75 -23.17
C TYR A 3 6.19 6.25 -22.14
N ASP A 4 5.15 6.74 -22.42
CA ASP A 4 4.33 7.29 -21.42
C ASP A 4 3.75 6.29 -20.49
N LEU A 5 3.66 5.07 -20.92
CA LEU A 5 3.13 4.04 -20.06
C LEU A 5 3.91 3.87 -18.82
N SER A 6 5.22 3.99 -18.89
CA SER A 6 5.99 3.79 -17.69
C SER A 6 5.76 4.91 -16.69
N MET A 7 5.43 6.10 -17.16
CA MET A 7 5.14 7.17 -16.23
C MET A 7 3.82 6.96 -15.53
N SER A 8 2.83 6.43 -16.26
CA SER A 8 1.52 6.23 -15.67
C SER A 8 1.44 4.95 -14.86
N GLU A 9 2.53 4.19 -14.82
CA GLU A 9 2.50 2.92 -14.12
C GLU A 9 3.06 2.95 -12.72
N ARG A 10 3.33 4.12 -12.20
CA ARG A 10 3.73 4.19 -10.79
C ARG A 10 2.50 3.99 -9.93
N ILE A 11 2.62 3.14 -8.92
CA ILE A 11 1.50 2.75 -8.10
C ILE A 11 1.80 3.02 -6.63
N VAL A 12 0.79 3.50 -5.92
CA VAL A 12 0.83 3.60 -4.47
C VAL A 12 0.02 2.42 -3.95
N TYR A 13 0.69 1.45 -3.39
CA TYR A 13 0.04 0.27 -2.83
C TYR A 13 -0.43 0.59 -1.43
N VAL A 14 -1.73 0.61 -1.23
CA VAL A 14 -2.35 0.89 0.07
C VAL A 14 -2.55 -0.45 0.75
N ILE A 15 -1.83 -0.70 1.83
CA ILE A 15 -1.82 -2.02 2.46
C ILE A 15 -3.20 -2.46 2.87
N GLN A 16 -3.92 -1.61 3.58
CA GLN A 16 -5.26 -1.95 4.04
C GLN A 16 -6.18 -0.76 3.89
N HIS A 17 -7.36 -1.00 3.38
CA HIS A 17 -8.37 0.05 3.27
C HIS A 17 -8.83 0.42 4.69
N ILE A 18 -8.87 1.70 4.99
CA ILE A 18 -9.27 2.17 6.30
C ILE A 18 -10.58 2.93 6.17
N ALA A 19 -11.51 2.65 7.08
CA ALA A 19 -12.80 3.34 7.08
C ALA A 19 -12.56 4.85 7.15
N GLY A 20 -13.21 5.58 6.26
CA GLY A 20 -13.05 7.02 6.19
C GLY A 20 -11.86 7.50 5.40
N SER A 21 -11.16 6.62 4.70
CA SER A 21 -9.99 7.00 3.91
C SER A 21 -10.33 7.42 2.48
N GLN A 22 -11.61 7.47 2.11
CA GLN A 22 -11.98 7.92 0.80
C GLN A 22 -11.74 9.43 0.66
N ALA A 23 -11.63 9.87 -0.57
CA ALA A 23 -11.48 11.29 -0.86
C ALA A 23 -12.63 12.07 -0.22
N GLY A 24 -12.31 13.15 0.43
CA GLY A 24 -13.31 13.97 1.09
C GLY A 24 -13.61 13.55 2.52
N SER A 25 -13.05 12.45 3.00
CA SER A 25 -13.25 12.04 4.37
C SER A 25 -12.56 13.00 5.34
N PRO A 26 -13.24 13.45 6.39
CA PRO A 26 -12.60 14.34 7.36
C PRO A 26 -11.59 13.64 8.26
N LYS A 27 -11.67 12.32 8.39
CA LYS A 27 -10.81 11.61 9.34
C LYS A 27 -9.47 11.23 8.76
N ILE A 28 -9.47 10.51 7.65
CA ILE A 28 -8.25 10.05 7.02
C ILE A 28 -8.38 10.29 5.54
N ASN A 29 -7.54 11.12 5.01
CA ASN A 29 -7.60 11.47 3.60
C ASN A 29 -6.27 11.11 2.95
N ILE A 30 -6.29 10.11 2.08
CA ILE A 30 -5.10 9.65 1.40
C ILE A 30 -4.87 10.33 0.05
N ILE A 31 -5.75 11.28 -0.31
CA ILE A 31 -5.67 11.89 -1.63
C ILE A 31 -4.34 12.60 -1.87
N GLY A 32 -3.69 13.07 -0.82
CA GLY A 32 -2.39 13.71 -0.95
C GLY A 32 -1.31 12.77 -1.49
N ALA A 33 -1.53 11.47 -1.41
CA ALA A 33 -0.58 10.50 -1.93
C ALA A 33 -0.74 10.26 -3.43
N GLN A 34 -1.78 10.79 -4.07
CA GLN A 34 -2.00 10.58 -5.50
C GLN A 34 -0.86 11.10 -6.36
N LYS A 35 -0.13 12.09 -5.88
CA LYS A 35 0.99 12.62 -6.65
C LYS A 35 2.12 11.61 -6.84
N TYR A 36 2.09 10.51 -6.06
CA TYR A 36 3.11 9.49 -6.16
C TYR A 36 2.70 8.32 -7.06
N GLY A 37 1.45 8.26 -7.48
CA GLY A 37 0.97 7.22 -8.37
C GLY A 37 -0.50 6.90 -8.15
N ASP A 38 -1.01 5.96 -8.92
CA ASP A 38 -2.39 5.50 -8.79
C ASP A 38 -2.50 4.57 -7.59
N PHE A 39 -3.65 4.58 -6.92
CA PHE A 39 -3.84 3.74 -5.75
C PHE A 39 -4.23 2.33 -6.12
N LYS A 40 -3.65 1.37 -5.41
CA LYS A 40 -4.05 -0.03 -5.48
C LYS A 40 -4.21 -0.52 -4.06
N PHE A 41 -5.44 -0.88 -3.69
CA PHE A 41 -5.74 -1.34 -2.33
C PHE A 41 -5.51 -2.85 -2.25
N LEU A 42 -4.77 -3.29 -1.25
CA LEU A 42 -4.39 -4.71 -1.14
C LEU A 42 -5.35 -5.52 -0.29
N LEU A 43 -5.76 -4.98 0.84
CA LEU A 43 -6.64 -5.69 1.77
C LEU A 43 -7.83 -4.84 2.15
N PRO A 44 -8.99 -5.46 2.39
CA PRO A 44 -10.16 -4.72 2.86
C PRO A 44 -9.95 -4.25 4.29
N GLU A 45 -10.76 -3.30 4.71
CA GLU A 45 -10.72 -2.84 6.09
C GLU A 45 -11.15 -3.98 7.01
N PHE A 46 -10.76 -3.88 8.27
CA PHE A 46 -11.03 -4.89 9.29
C PHE A 46 -10.29 -6.21 9.10
N SER A 47 -9.40 -6.33 8.12
CA SER A 47 -8.52 -7.50 8.04
C SER A 47 -7.52 -7.44 9.18
N GLN A 48 -7.34 -8.52 9.90
CA GLN A 48 -6.38 -8.58 10.99
C GLN A 48 -5.61 -9.88 10.94
N MET A 49 -4.32 -9.78 11.12
CA MET A 49 -3.42 -10.92 11.01
C MET A 49 -3.78 -12.04 11.99
N ILE A 50 -4.22 -11.64 13.18
CA ILE A 50 -4.52 -12.63 14.22
C ILE A 50 -5.64 -13.58 13.86
N PHE A 51 -6.55 -13.17 12.97
CA PHE A 51 -7.70 -14.00 12.63
C PHE A 51 -7.45 -14.90 11.42
N SER A 52 -6.64 -14.48 10.49
CA SER A 52 -6.46 -15.24 9.25
C SER A 52 -5.09 -14.94 8.62
N PRO A 53 -3.99 -15.36 9.28
CA PRO A 53 -2.68 -15.00 8.77
C PRO A 53 -2.34 -15.58 7.40
N GLY A 54 -2.64 -16.85 7.18
CA GLY A 54 -2.27 -17.49 5.91
C GLY A 54 -2.90 -16.84 4.69
N PRO A 55 -4.23 -16.72 4.65
CA PRO A 55 -4.90 -16.07 3.51
C PRO A 55 -4.50 -14.62 3.31
N LEU A 56 -4.25 -13.87 4.39
CA LEU A 56 -3.86 -12.47 4.28
C LEU A 56 -2.45 -12.34 3.72
N ILE A 57 -1.53 -13.18 4.16
CA ILE A 57 -0.17 -13.17 3.63
C ILE A 57 -0.19 -13.52 2.14
N TYR A 58 -0.99 -14.51 1.76
CA TYR A 58 -1.11 -14.89 0.36
C TYR A 58 -1.63 -13.72 -0.48
N LYS A 59 -2.66 -13.02 -0.01
CA LYS A 59 -3.19 -11.87 -0.73
C LYS A 59 -2.16 -10.77 -0.86
N LEU A 60 -1.40 -10.50 0.19
CA LEU A 60 -0.34 -9.50 0.12
C LEU A 60 0.73 -9.88 -0.90
N ARG A 61 1.15 -11.15 -0.91
CA ARG A 61 2.14 -11.60 -1.87
C ARG A 61 1.64 -11.47 -3.29
N GLN A 62 0.38 -11.85 -3.55
CA GLN A 62 -0.18 -11.73 -4.88
C GLN A 62 -0.32 -10.27 -5.30
N GLY A 63 -0.79 -9.43 -4.39
CA GLY A 63 -1.00 -8.01 -4.71
C GLY A 63 0.30 -7.25 -4.92
N LEU A 64 1.38 -7.67 -4.28
CA LEU A 64 2.66 -6.96 -4.34
C LEU A 64 3.66 -7.58 -5.32
N LYS A 65 3.30 -8.66 -5.99
CA LYS A 65 4.28 -9.37 -6.81
C LYS A 65 4.92 -8.53 -7.92
N ASN A 66 4.26 -7.49 -8.37
CA ASN A 66 4.78 -6.61 -9.39
C ASN A 66 5.32 -5.29 -8.85
N PHE A 67 5.46 -5.18 -7.53
CA PHE A 67 5.99 -3.98 -6.90
C PHE A 67 7.44 -3.75 -7.38
N ASN A 68 7.76 -2.51 -7.66
CA ASN A 68 9.13 -2.16 -8.09
C ASN A 68 9.60 -0.88 -7.42
N GLU A 69 10.83 -0.49 -7.69
CA GLU A 69 11.45 0.64 -6.99
C GLU A 69 10.76 1.98 -7.25
N LYS A 70 9.97 2.10 -8.30
CA LYS A 70 9.26 3.34 -8.60
C LYS A 70 7.97 3.47 -7.80
N ASP A 71 7.49 2.38 -7.26
CA ASP A 71 6.22 2.37 -6.55
C ASP A 71 6.41 2.79 -5.10
N HIS A 72 5.30 3.07 -4.44
CA HIS A 72 5.30 3.44 -3.03
C HIS A 72 4.39 2.51 -2.26
N LEU A 73 4.74 2.23 -1.03
CA LEU A 73 3.91 1.45 -0.12
C LEU A 73 3.37 2.39 0.94
N LEU A 74 2.05 2.53 0.99
CA LEU A 74 1.39 3.41 1.96
C LEU A 74 1.02 2.60 3.20
N LEU A 75 1.60 2.97 4.32
CA LEU A 75 1.51 2.19 5.55
C LEU A 75 0.21 2.47 6.27
N THR A 76 -0.77 1.60 6.05
CA THR A 76 -2.10 1.73 6.64
C THR A 76 -2.53 0.41 7.25
N GLY A 77 -3.29 0.49 8.32
CA GLY A 77 -3.95 -0.68 8.89
C GLY A 77 -3.20 -1.36 10.01
N ASP A 78 -3.41 -2.66 10.12
CA ASP A 78 -2.85 -3.48 11.18
C ASP A 78 -1.32 -3.48 11.11
N PRO A 79 -0.61 -3.14 12.19
CA PRO A 79 0.85 -3.13 12.17
C PRO A 79 1.49 -4.45 11.76
N ALA A 80 0.87 -5.57 12.07
CA ALA A 80 1.40 -6.87 11.65
C ALA A 80 1.34 -7.02 10.13
N LEU A 81 0.26 -6.55 9.52
CA LEU A 81 0.12 -6.58 8.07
C LEU A 81 1.11 -5.63 7.41
N ILE A 82 1.34 -4.48 8.01
CA ILE A 82 2.33 -3.53 7.52
C ILE A 82 3.71 -4.18 7.54
N GLY A 83 4.06 -4.86 8.62
CA GLY A 83 5.36 -5.54 8.73
C GLY A 83 5.55 -6.59 7.66
N VAL A 84 4.52 -7.40 7.40
CA VAL A 84 4.59 -8.43 6.37
C VAL A 84 4.72 -7.80 4.99
N ALA A 85 3.96 -6.74 4.70
CA ALA A 85 4.04 -6.07 3.41
C ALA A 85 5.44 -5.50 3.19
N CYS A 86 6.02 -4.86 4.19
CA CYS A 86 7.37 -4.32 4.08
C CYS A 86 8.40 -5.43 3.82
N SER A 87 8.24 -6.56 4.48
CA SER A 87 9.13 -7.69 4.27
C SER A 87 9.05 -8.20 2.83
N ILE A 88 7.84 -8.30 2.29
CA ILE A 88 7.63 -8.76 0.93
C ILE A 88 8.29 -7.81 -0.08
N VAL A 89 8.06 -6.51 0.05
CA VAL A 89 8.63 -5.57 -0.91
C VAL A 89 10.14 -5.47 -0.76
N SER A 90 10.66 -5.64 0.44
CA SER A 90 12.10 -5.64 0.66
C SER A 90 12.75 -6.80 -0.09
N ASP A 91 12.12 -7.99 -0.06
CA ASP A 91 12.65 -9.13 -0.79
C ASP A 91 12.62 -8.91 -2.30
N ILE A 92 11.53 -8.34 -2.81
CA ILE A 92 11.37 -8.13 -4.24
C ILE A 92 12.38 -7.10 -4.77
N THR A 93 12.65 -6.06 -3.97
CA THR A 93 13.45 -4.93 -4.45
C THR A 93 14.88 -4.90 -3.88
N ASN A 94 15.27 -5.94 -3.16
CA ASN A 94 16.57 -5.98 -2.50
C ASN A 94 16.75 -4.79 -1.55
N GLY A 95 15.69 -4.45 -0.84
CA GLY A 95 15.73 -3.40 0.17
C GLY A 95 15.57 -1.98 -0.36
N LYS A 96 15.30 -1.82 -1.66
CA LYS A 96 15.17 -0.49 -2.25
C LYS A 96 13.72 -0.20 -2.56
N TYR A 97 13.00 0.40 -1.61
CA TYR A 97 11.60 0.70 -1.82
C TYR A 97 11.20 1.96 -1.07
N ASN A 98 10.13 2.59 -1.52
CA ASN A 98 9.65 3.85 -0.98
C ASN A 98 8.45 3.63 -0.08
N LEU A 99 8.45 4.31 1.06
CA LEU A 99 7.35 4.23 2.00
C LEU A 99 6.68 5.58 2.15
N LEU A 100 5.37 5.55 2.35
CA LEU A 100 4.60 6.73 2.70
C LEU A 100 3.84 6.41 3.98
N LYS A 101 3.73 7.39 4.87
CA LYS A 101 2.95 7.22 6.08
C LYS A 101 2.11 8.45 6.36
N PHE A 102 1.05 8.25 7.14
CA PHE A 102 0.20 9.34 7.54
C PHE A 102 0.72 10.07 8.75
N PHE A 103 0.34 11.34 8.86
CA PHE A 103 0.46 12.09 10.09
C PHE A 103 -0.93 12.52 10.49
N PHE A 104 -1.26 12.34 11.76
CA PHE A 104 -2.54 12.79 12.29
C PHE A 104 -2.32 14.02 13.13
N PHE A 105 -3.19 15.02 12.96
CA PHE A 105 -3.14 16.23 13.76
C PHE A 105 -4.47 16.34 14.48
N PHE A 106 -4.41 16.55 15.76
CA PHE A 106 -5.61 16.65 16.57
C PHE A 106 -5.71 18.03 17.19
#